data_63e7f0affea84da6dbe694fd8156e152
#
_entry.id   63e7f0affea84da6dbe694fd8156e152
#
_cell.length_a   1.000
_cell.length_b   1.000
_cell.length_c   1.000
_cell.angle_alpha   90.00
_cell.angle_beta   90.00
_cell.angle_gamma   90.00
#
_symmetry.space_group_name_H-M   'P 1'
#
loop_
_entity.id
_entity.type
_entity.pdbx_description
1 polymer ?
#
loop_
_entity_poly.entity_id
_entity_poly.type
_entity_poly.pdbx_seq_one_letter_code
_entity_poly.pdbx_strand_id
1 'polypeptide(L)'
;MKTEDSVSETKAVEAIDWQVFLVGVLRDFDCVTGTLHRFDTTDQHLKLVAQQGIPEVLMPVVQSIPMGKGIAGAAAQTREPVEMCNLQTDRSGVAKPGAKQTQVQGSLAVPVLDGEHLCGTLGIGKMVPYDFTTEEKSRLMEVARGVAEALAASSR
;
A
#
# COMPACT_ATOMS: atom_id res chain seq x y z
N MET A 1 7.59 -19.82 31.87
CA MET A 1 6.34 -19.31 31.59
C MET A 1 6.36 -18.10 30.71
N LYS A 2 6.95 -17.05 31.15
CA LYS A 2 7.02 -15.86 30.32
C LYS A 2 7.75 -16.08 29.03
N THR A 3 8.74 -16.94 29.05
CA THR A 3 9.50 -17.23 27.86
C THR A 3 8.63 -17.79 26.76
N GLU A 4 7.71 -18.64 27.16
CA GLU A 4 6.79 -19.24 26.21
C GLU A 4 5.87 -18.21 25.61
N ASP A 5 5.42 -17.27 26.45
CA ASP A 5 4.56 -16.20 25.97
C ASP A 5 5.27 -15.36 24.93
N SER A 6 6.53 -15.06 25.15
CA SER A 6 7.31 -14.28 24.20
C SER A 6 7.37 -14.96 22.85
N VAL A 7 7.62 -16.25 22.85
CA VAL A 7 7.69 -17.01 21.61
C VAL A 7 6.36 -17.00 20.90
N SER A 8 5.26 -17.15 21.64
CA SER A 8 3.94 -17.11 21.04
C SER A 8 3.66 -15.76 20.41
N GLU A 9 4.04 -14.69 21.10
CA GLU A 9 3.81 -13.35 20.57
C GLU A 9 4.58 -13.14 19.29
N THR A 10 5.80 -13.63 19.21
CA THR A 10 6.60 -13.50 17.99
C THR A 10 5.91 -14.21 16.84
N LYS A 11 5.39 -15.39 17.09
CA LYS A 11 4.68 -16.11 16.05
C LYS A 11 3.41 -15.36 15.61
N ALA A 12 2.71 -14.77 16.56
CA ALA A 12 1.50 -14.03 16.23
C ALA A 12 1.83 -12.85 15.33
N VAL A 13 2.93 -12.16 15.61
CA VAL A 13 3.33 -11.03 14.76
C VAL A 13 3.67 -11.51 13.36
N GLU A 14 4.36 -12.65 13.26
CA GLU A 14 4.74 -13.18 11.96
C GLU A 14 3.53 -13.66 11.17
N ALA A 15 2.43 -13.92 11.86
CA ALA A 15 1.23 -14.44 11.23
C ALA A 15 0.20 -13.33 10.99
N ILE A 16 0.65 -12.11 10.75
CA ILE A 16 -0.27 -11.01 10.47
C ILE A 16 -1.18 -11.35 9.31
N ASP A 17 -2.47 -11.14 9.51
CA ASP A 17 -3.45 -11.26 8.44
C ASP A 17 -3.45 -9.93 7.69
N TRP A 18 -2.79 -9.89 6.56
CA TRP A 18 -2.63 -8.65 5.82
C TRP A 18 -3.94 -8.10 5.30
N GLN A 19 -4.90 -8.97 5.00
CA GLN A 19 -6.21 -8.51 4.56
C GLN A 19 -6.92 -7.78 5.68
N VAL A 20 -6.88 -8.35 6.89
CA VAL A 20 -7.49 -7.71 8.06
C VAL A 20 -6.80 -6.38 8.35
N PHE A 21 -5.47 -6.36 8.26
CA PHE A 21 -4.71 -5.13 8.45
C PHE A 21 -5.18 -4.05 7.47
N LEU A 22 -5.27 -4.41 6.19
CA LEU A 22 -5.64 -3.44 5.16
C LEU A 22 -7.05 -2.91 5.38
N VAL A 23 -8.00 -3.79 5.68
CA VAL A 23 -9.38 -3.37 5.92
C VAL A 23 -9.43 -2.39 7.10
N GLY A 24 -8.65 -2.65 8.15
CA GLY A 24 -8.58 -1.72 9.28
C GLY A 24 -8.06 -0.36 8.89
N VAL A 25 -7.03 -0.32 8.05
CA VAL A 25 -6.49 0.94 7.56
C VAL A 25 -7.56 1.71 6.78
N LEU A 26 -8.26 1.02 5.88
CA LEU A 26 -9.30 1.68 5.08
C LEU A 26 -10.39 2.27 5.96
N ARG A 27 -10.77 1.55 7.02
CA ARG A 27 -11.78 2.06 7.93
C ARG A 27 -11.29 3.30 8.64
N ASP A 28 -10.03 3.30 9.09
CA ASP A 28 -9.48 4.42 9.83
C ASP A 28 -9.35 5.67 8.96
N PHE A 29 -9.17 5.51 7.66
CA PHE A 29 -9.01 6.64 6.74
C PHE A 29 -10.26 6.91 5.92
N ASP A 30 -11.36 6.19 6.22
CA ASP A 30 -12.63 6.36 5.50
C ASP A 30 -12.43 6.18 4.00
N CYS A 31 -11.75 5.12 3.63
CA CYS A 31 -11.50 4.78 2.24
C CYS A 31 -12.17 3.46 1.90
N VAL A 32 -12.40 3.22 0.61
CA VAL A 32 -13.13 2.04 0.16
C VAL A 32 -12.27 1.08 -0.64
N THR A 33 -11.14 1.55 -1.17
CA THR A 33 -10.22 0.67 -1.89
C THR A 33 -8.83 0.78 -1.32
N GLY A 34 -8.08 -0.28 -1.44
CA GLY A 34 -6.71 -0.25 -0.98
C GLY A 34 -5.89 -1.41 -1.48
N THR A 35 -4.59 -1.23 -1.48
CA THR A 35 -3.64 -2.28 -1.85
C THR A 35 -2.44 -2.22 -0.93
N LEU A 36 -1.89 -3.38 -0.64
CA LEU A 36 -0.62 -3.49 0.07
C LEU A 36 0.29 -4.35 -0.80
N HIS A 37 1.45 -3.80 -1.13
CA HIS A 37 2.42 -4.49 -1.96
C HIS A 37 3.73 -4.68 -1.21
N ARG A 38 4.40 -5.80 -1.45
CA ARG A 38 5.73 -6.06 -0.92
C ARG A 38 6.73 -5.84 -2.06
N PHE A 39 7.82 -5.16 -1.76
CA PHE A 39 8.85 -4.90 -2.77
C PHE A 39 9.76 -6.12 -2.92
N ASP A 40 9.87 -6.61 -4.14
CA ASP A 40 10.71 -7.75 -4.47
C ASP A 40 12.01 -7.21 -5.07
N THR A 41 13.11 -7.39 -4.35
CA THR A 41 14.39 -6.84 -4.79
C THR A 41 14.98 -7.58 -5.97
N THR A 42 14.51 -8.80 -6.24
CA THR A 42 15.11 -9.58 -7.36
C THR A 42 14.70 -9.01 -8.70
N ASP A 43 13.46 -8.53 -8.85
CA ASP A 43 13.02 -8.01 -10.13
C ASP A 43 12.55 -6.55 -10.02
N GLN A 44 12.66 -5.94 -8.83
CA GLN A 44 12.32 -4.54 -8.60
C GLN A 44 10.83 -4.28 -8.85
N HIS A 45 9.99 -5.24 -8.53
CA HIS A 45 8.54 -5.12 -8.69
C HIS A 45 7.87 -5.14 -7.34
N LEU A 46 6.69 -4.49 -7.29
CA LEU A 46 5.83 -4.52 -6.12
C LEU A 46 4.85 -5.67 -6.30
N LYS A 47 4.88 -6.62 -5.38
CA LYS A 47 4.04 -7.82 -5.45
C LYS A 47 2.86 -7.66 -4.49
N LEU A 48 1.66 -7.93 -5.00
CA LEU A 48 0.44 -7.73 -4.22
C LEU A 48 0.37 -8.70 -3.05
N VAL A 49 0.13 -8.16 -1.86
CA VAL A 49 -0.03 -8.94 -0.63
C VAL A 49 -1.48 -8.95 -0.20
N ALA A 50 -2.17 -7.81 -0.33
CA ALA A 50 -3.58 -7.71 0.06
C ALA A 50 -4.22 -6.60 -0.76
N GLN A 51 -5.52 -6.73 -1.00
CA GLN A 51 -6.27 -5.70 -1.72
C GLN A 51 -7.72 -5.71 -1.23
N GLN A 52 -8.39 -4.58 -1.42
CA GLN A 52 -9.80 -4.45 -1.12
C GLN A 52 -10.42 -3.55 -2.17
N GLY A 53 -11.51 -4.00 -2.79
CA GLY A 53 -12.27 -3.19 -3.72
C GLY A 53 -11.68 -3.04 -5.11
N ILE A 54 -10.64 -3.78 -5.44
CA ILE A 54 -10.03 -3.73 -6.76
C ILE A 54 -10.78 -4.68 -7.69
N PRO A 55 -11.26 -4.21 -8.86
CA PRO A 55 -11.96 -5.09 -9.78
C PRO A 55 -11.10 -6.28 -10.20
N GLU A 56 -11.74 -7.44 -10.29
CA GLU A 56 -11.01 -8.66 -10.59
C GLU A 56 -10.30 -8.59 -11.94
N VAL A 57 -10.89 -7.88 -12.89
CA VAL A 57 -10.31 -7.74 -14.23
C VAL A 57 -8.95 -7.06 -14.17
N LEU A 58 -8.68 -6.28 -13.11
CA LEU A 58 -7.42 -5.58 -12.98
C LEU A 58 -6.37 -6.35 -12.17
N MET A 59 -6.73 -7.51 -11.62
CA MET A 59 -5.78 -8.26 -10.80
C MET A 59 -4.47 -8.59 -11.52
N PRO A 60 -4.48 -8.97 -12.79
CA PRO A 60 -3.20 -9.24 -13.47
C PRO A 60 -2.27 -8.02 -13.48
N VAL A 61 -2.84 -6.81 -13.51
CA VAL A 61 -2.04 -5.59 -13.52
C VAL A 61 -1.49 -5.29 -12.14
N VAL A 62 -2.36 -5.38 -11.10
CA VAL A 62 -1.94 -4.97 -9.76
C VAL A 62 -1.13 -6.02 -9.04
N GLN A 63 -1.12 -7.27 -9.52
CA GLN A 63 -0.35 -8.32 -8.85
C GLN A 63 1.14 -8.05 -8.86
N SER A 64 1.65 -7.38 -9.89
CA SER A 64 3.07 -7.10 -10.00
C SER A 64 3.25 -5.76 -10.70
N ILE A 65 3.70 -4.76 -9.96
CA ILE A 65 3.83 -3.40 -10.47
C ILE A 65 5.31 -3.02 -10.51
N PRO A 66 5.82 -2.64 -11.68
CA PRO A 66 7.22 -2.19 -11.77
C PRO A 66 7.43 -0.90 -10.99
N MET A 67 8.61 -0.76 -10.39
CA MET A 67 8.95 0.49 -9.72
C MET A 67 8.82 1.64 -10.72
N GLY A 68 8.23 2.74 -10.26
CA GLY A 68 8.03 3.92 -11.08
C GLY A 68 6.74 3.95 -11.86
N LYS A 69 5.96 2.89 -11.86
CA LYS A 69 4.70 2.83 -12.61
C LYS A 69 3.52 3.06 -11.69
N GLY A 70 2.60 3.95 -12.12
CA GLY A 70 1.43 4.30 -11.32
C GLY A 70 1.81 5.01 -10.05
N ILE A 71 0.81 5.28 -9.18
CA ILE A 71 1.11 5.99 -7.94
C ILE A 71 1.86 5.10 -6.96
N ALA A 72 1.57 3.80 -6.94
CA ALA A 72 2.31 2.90 -6.06
C ALA A 72 3.77 2.82 -6.48
N GLY A 73 4.04 2.62 -7.78
CA GLY A 73 5.41 2.57 -8.26
C GLY A 73 6.14 3.89 -8.07
N ALA A 74 5.43 5.01 -8.20
CA ALA A 74 6.04 6.32 -7.97
C ALA A 74 6.40 6.49 -6.49
N ALA A 75 5.52 6.05 -5.59
CA ALA A 75 5.82 6.14 -4.16
C ALA A 75 7.03 5.29 -3.80
N ALA A 76 7.15 4.11 -4.41
CA ALA A 76 8.31 3.25 -4.18
C ALA A 76 9.59 3.92 -4.68
N GLN A 77 9.52 4.53 -5.84
CA GLN A 77 10.70 5.13 -6.45
C GLN A 77 11.15 6.38 -5.72
N THR A 78 10.23 7.25 -5.35
CA THR A 78 10.57 8.50 -4.69
C THR A 78 10.73 8.36 -3.19
N ARG A 79 10.17 7.29 -2.61
CA ARG A 79 10.16 7.05 -1.16
C ARG A 79 9.41 8.14 -0.42
N GLU A 80 8.39 8.69 -1.07
CA GLU A 80 7.54 9.74 -0.52
C GLU A 80 6.09 9.43 -0.85
N PRO A 81 5.15 10.01 -0.10
CA PRO A 81 3.74 9.86 -0.45
C PRO A 81 3.47 10.44 -1.83
N VAL A 82 2.63 9.74 -2.59
CA VAL A 82 2.19 10.19 -3.92
C VAL A 82 0.67 10.24 -3.89
N GLU A 83 0.11 11.35 -4.27
CA GLU A 83 -1.31 11.62 -4.13
C GLU A 83 -1.90 12.10 -5.44
N MET A 84 -3.15 11.68 -5.70
CA MET A 84 -3.96 12.20 -6.80
C MET A 84 -5.31 12.60 -6.22
N CYS A 85 -5.66 13.89 -6.36
CA CYS A 85 -6.96 14.37 -5.88
C CYS A 85 -8.10 13.71 -6.67
N ASN A 86 -7.93 13.53 -7.96
CA ASN A 86 -8.92 12.86 -8.80
C ASN A 86 -8.20 12.02 -9.85
N LEU A 87 -8.08 10.72 -9.55
CA LEU A 87 -7.37 9.79 -10.41
C LEU A 87 -8.00 9.72 -11.79
N GLN A 88 -9.32 9.91 -11.88
CA GLN A 88 -10.05 9.75 -13.13
C GLN A 88 -9.75 10.88 -14.13
N THR A 89 -9.36 12.05 -13.63
CA THR A 89 -9.07 13.21 -14.48
C THR A 89 -7.57 13.53 -14.56
N ASP A 90 -6.74 12.70 -13.95
CA ASP A 90 -5.30 12.97 -13.96
C ASP A 90 -4.74 12.92 -15.38
N ARG A 91 -3.95 13.93 -15.71
CA ARG A 91 -3.28 14.00 -17.01
C ARG A 91 -1.76 14.08 -16.88
N SER A 92 -1.26 13.86 -15.68
CA SER A 92 0.17 13.91 -15.42
C SER A 92 0.92 12.70 -15.98
N GLY A 93 0.19 11.63 -16.27
CA GLY A 93 0.81 10.39 -16.73
C GLY A 93 1.18 9.45 -15.61
N VAL A 94 1.02 9.87 -14.35
CA VAL A 94 1.32 9.01 -13.21
C VAL A 94 0.28 7.90 -13.09
N ALA A 95 -1.00 8.25 -13.28
CA ALA A 95 -2.08 7.26 -13.22
C ALA A 95 -2.18 6.52 -14.55
N LYS A 96 -2.09 5.21 -14.49
CA LYS A 96 -2.17 4.39 -15.69
C LYS A 96 -3.62 4.10 -16.03
N PRO A 97 -3.93 3.72 -17.29
CA PRO A 97 -5.32 3.43 -17.68
C PRO A 97 -6.00 2.41 -16.77
N GLY A 98 -5.27 1.40 -16.29
CA GLY A 98 -5.86 0.44 -15.39
C GLY A 98 -6.35 1.05 -14.10
N ALA A 99 -5.59 2.00 -13.55
CA ALA A 99 -5.98 2.69 -12.32
C ALA A 99 -7.27 3.47 -12.55
N LYS A 100 -7.41 4.08 -13.73
CA LYS A 100 -8.61 4.85 -14.03
C LYS A 100 -9.83 3.97 -14.15
N GLN A 101 -9.66 2.70 -14.49
CA GLN A 101 -10.78 1.77 -14.58
C GLN A 101 -11.32 1.37 -13.21
N THR A 102 -10.59 1.66 -12.12
CA THR A 102 -11.09 1.33 -10.78
C THR A 102 -12.20 2.26 -10.33
N GLN A 103 -12.40 3.39 -11.02
CA GLN A 103 -13.36 4.42 -10.64
C GLN A 103 -12.98 5.10 -9.32
N VAL A 104 -11.79 4.83 -8.81
CA VAL A 104 -11.25 5.54 -7.65
C VAL A 104 -10.92 6.96 -8.07
N GLN A 105 -11.22 7.94 -7.22
CA GLN A 105 -10.96 9.34 -7.52
C GLN A 105 -9.84 9.89 -6.64
N GLY A 106 -10.09 10.09 -5.34
CA GLY A 106 -9.01 10.50 -4.44
C GLY A 106 -8.14 9.32 -4.08
N SER A 107 -6.83 9.43 -4.24
CA SER A 107 -5.93 8.30 -4.03
C SER A 107 -4.63 8.77 -3.40
N LEU A 108 -4.08 7.91 -2.53
CA LEU A 108 -2.82 8.18 -1.84
C LEU A 108 -2.05 6.87 -1.71
N ALA A 109 -0.78 6.89 -2.11
CA ALA A 109 0.12 5.76 -1.90
C ALA A 109 1.33 6.24 -1.12
N VAL A 110 1.75 5.44 -0.13
CA VAL A 110 2.93 5.75 0.65
C VAL A 110 3.90 4.59 0.57
N PRO A 111 5.21 4.87 0.65
CA PRO A 111 6.19 3.78 0.72
C PRO A 111 6.19 3.17 2.11
N VAL A 112 6.44 1.87 2.17
CA VAL A 112 6.60 1.17 3.44
C VAL A 112 8.10 1.06 3.66
N LEU A 113 8.60 1.83 4.62
CA LEU A 113 10.04 1.98 4.82
C LEU A 113 10.45 1.48 6.19
N ASP A 114 11.56 0.75 6.22
CA ASP A 114 12.25 0.38 7.46
C ASP A 114 13.57 1.15 7.42
N GLY A 115 13.57 2.32 8.03
CA GLY A 115 14.69 3.25 7.85
C GLY A 115 14.72 3.69 6.39
N GLU A 116 15.84 3.43 5.74
CA GLU A 116 15.97 3.75 4.32
C GLU A 116 15.64 2.57 3.41
N HIS A 117 15.26 1.46 4.01
CA HIS A 117 15.02 0.22 3.28
C HIS A 117 13.59 0.17 2.79
N LEU A 118 13.41 0.04 1.48
CA LEU A 118 12.06 -0.05 0.90
C LEU A 118 11.53 -1.46 1.04
N CYS A 119 10.39 -1.59 1.74
CA CYS A 119 9.78 -2.89 1.97
C CYS A 119 8.52 -3.09 1.11
N GLY A 120 7.91 -2.01 0.67
CA GLY A 120 6.70 -2.11 -0.15
C GLY A 120 5.99 -0.79 -0.27
N THR A 121 4.69 -0.86 -0.58
CA THR A 121 3.84 0.34 -0.67
C THR A 121 2.46 0.02 -0.12
N LEU A 122 1.80 1.04 0.40
CA LEU A 122 0.44 0.95 0.93
C LEU A 122 -0.38 2.04 0.27
N GLY A 123 -1.47 1.65 -0.40
CA GLY A 123 -2.32 2.58 -1.13
C GLY A 123 -3.74 2.55 -0.64
N ILE A 124 -4.38 3.72 -0.59
CA ILE A 124 -5.78 3.86 -0.20
C ILE A 124 -6.49 4.75 -1.18
N GLY A 125 -7.80 4.57 -1.33
CA GLY A 125 -8.56 5.33 -2.31
C GLY A 125 -10.00 5.57 -1.91
N LYS A 126 -10.54 6.71 -2.39
CA LYS A 126 -11.91 7.12 -2.20
C LYS A 126 -12.61 7.21 -3.55
N MET A 127 -13.93 7.08 -3.52
CA MET A 127 -14.72 7.19 -4.75
C MET A 127 -15.13 8.63 -5.06
N VAL A 128 -14.57 9.59 -4.33
CA VAL A 128 -14.80 11.02 -4.55
C VAL A 128 -13.46 11.71 -4.65
N PRO A 129 -13.40 12.88 -5.33
CA PRO A 129 -12.15 13.66 -5.33
C PRO A 129 -11.83 14.06 -3.89
N TYR A 130 -10.55 14.00 -3.54
CA TYR A 130 -10.18 14.27 -2.16
C TYR A 130 -8.70 14.66 -2.08
N ASP A 131 -8.42 15.73 -1.34
CA ASP A 131 -7.06 16.15 -1.04
C ASP A 131 -6.71 15.64 0.35
N PHE A 132 -5.83 14.65 0.40
CA PHE A 132 -5.39 14.14 1.70
C PHE A 132 -4.57 15.21 2.40
N THR A 133 -4.84 15.40 3.69
CA THR A 133 -4.13 16.40 4.47
C THR A 133 -2.71 15.94 4.78
N THR A 134 -1.85 16.89 5.13
CA THR A 134 -0.50 16.55 5.56
C THR A 134 -0.53 15.59 6.73
N GLU A 135 -1.48 15.80 7.65
CA GLU A 135 -1.60 14.94 8.81
C GLU A 135 -1.99 13.51 8.41
N GLU A 136 -2.91 13.37 7.45
CA GLU A 136 -3.31 12.05 6.99
C GLU A 136 -2.16 11.33 6.30
N LYS A 137 -1.39 12.04 5.49
CA LYS A 137 -0.22 11.45 4.84
C LYS A 137 0.79 10.98 5.87
N SER A 138 1.05 11.80 6.90
CA SER A 138 1.98 11.42 7.96
C SER A 138 1.48 10.22 8.74
N ARG A 139 0.18 10.17 9.03
CA ARG A 139 -0.38 9.04 9.75
C ARG A 139 -0.25 7.75 8.95
N LEU A 140 -0.51 7.82 7.66
CA LEU A 140 -0.39 6.62 6.83
C LEU A 140 1.06 6.18 6.73
N MET A 141 1.99 7.13 6.65
CA MET A 141 3.41 6.78 6.67
C MET A 141 3.78 6.07 7.97
N GLU A 142 3.24 6.52 9.09
CA GLU A 142 3.52 5.89 10.37
C GLU A 142 2.93 4.50 10.45
N VAL A 143 1.71 4.32 9.95
CA VAL A 143 1.09 3.00 9.90
C VAL A 143 1.95 2.06 9.07
N ALA A 144 2.41 2.53 7.93
CA ALA A 144 3.26 1.72 7.04
C ALA A 144 4.56 1.36 7.72
N ARG A 145 5.19 2.33 8.39
CA ARG A 145 6.44 2.06 9.09
C ARG A 145 6.28 0.99 10.15
N GLY A 146 5.13 0.99 10.81
CA GLY A 146 4.87 0.04 11.89
C GLY A 146 4.82 -1.41 11.42
N VAL A 147 4.59 -1.67 10.14
CA VAL A 147 4.51 -3.03 9.62
C VAL A 147 5.63 -3.34 8.62
N ALA A 148 6.59 -2.43 8.47
CA ALA A 148 7.59 -2.58 7.42
C ALA A 148 8.42 -3.85 7.60
N GLU A 149 8.87 -4.10 8.81
CA GLU A 149 9.72 -5.25 9.06
C GLU A 149 8.96 -6.55 8.82
N ALA A 150 7.71 -6.61 9.28
CA ALA A 150 6.89 -7.79 9.09
C ALA A 150 6.60 -8.00 7.60
N LEU A 151 6.36 -6.93 6.88
CA LEU A 151 6.09 -7.02 5.45
C LEU A 151 7.30 -7.58 4.70
N ALA A 152 8.47 -7.10 5.02
CA ALA A 152 9.69 -7.60 4.40
C ALA A 152 9.88 -9.08 4.70
N ALA A 153 9.59 -9.49 5.94
CA ALA A 153 9.73 -10.89 6.34
C ALA A 153 8.72 -11.78 5.64
N SER A 154 7.60 -11.23 5.18
CA SER A 154 6.55 -12.02 4.55
C SER A 154 6.95 -12.52 3.17
N SER A 155 8.13 -12.13 2.69
CA SER A 155 8.60 -12.57 1.38
C SER A 155 8.91 -14.07 1.35
N ARG A 156 8.90 -14.74 2.51
CA ARG A 156 9.18 -16.17 2.56
C ARG A 156 7.97 -17.07 2.43
#